data_cc2c9deaf8c7cbeb931e44760741a2d9
#
_entry.id   cc2c9deaf8c7cbeb931e44760741a2d9
#
_cell.length_a   1.000
_cell.length_b   1.000
_cell.length_c   1.000
_cell.angle_alpha   90.00
_cell.angle_beta   90.00
_cell.angle_gamma   90.00
#
_symmetry.space_group_name_H-M   'P 1'
#
loop_
_entity.id
_entity.type
_entity.pdbx_description
1 polymer ?
#
loop_
_entity_poly.entity_id
_entity_poly.type
_entity_poly.pdbx_seq_one_letter_code
_entity_poly.pdbx_strand_id
1 'polypeptide(L)'
;MFSFRDSVSSRNLQKNIMRPLLVPLVLLVGVVASSTASIFIRYAQNDAASIVIAAYRLAIATVLLSPVVYVRQRRVLRGMESKQWILALAAGGFLGLHFLTWITSLEYTTVASSTIFVSSLPVFVALLSPLFLNEKPAPVLYAGMALAILGGVIMAISDTCVVKGVQFSCPPWRSFVQGSALYGDGLAVLGAITGAGYFMIGRYMRVRLPLLTYIFVVYGMAALIMLVMVAMTGLPILGYSKVTYLWFLLLAVVPQLIGHSSFNWALGYLPVSYVTIAAIGEPVAATALAWVILHESPTWLQIVGGALCLAGSSYA
;
A
#
# COMPACT_ATOMS: atom_id res chain seq x y z
N MET A 1 -19.72 7.80 49.06
CA MET A 1 -18.96 6.62 48.69
C MET A 1 -19.60 5.96 47.45
N PHE A 2 -19.84 6.77 46.44
CA PHE A 2 -20.38 6.34 45.11
C PHE A 2 -19.54 7.04 44.07
N SER A 3 -19.20 6.40 42.95
CA SER A 3 -18.75 7.04 41.71
C SER A 3 -17.39 6.65 41.10
N PHE A 4 -16.70 5.58 41.49
CA PHE A 4 -15.54 5.19 40.70
C PHE A 4 -15.72 3.91 39.86
N ARG A 5 -16.71 3.08 40.16
CA ARG A 5 -17.02 1.85 39.39
C ARG A 5 -17.88 2.13 38.15
N ASP A 6 -18.76 3.10 38.19
CA ASP A 6 -19.68 3.38 37.08
C ASP A 6 -19.02 4.11 35.91
N SER A 7 -17.98 4.92 36.18
CA SER A 7 -17.26 5.64 35.13
C SER A 7 -16.34 4.75 34.28
N VAL A 8 -15.89 3.61 34.81
CA VAL A 8 -15.08 2.63 34.09
C VAL A 8 -15.96 1.74 33.21
N SER A 9 -17.16 1.39 33.68
CA SER A 9 -18.14 0.60 32.93
C SER A 9 -18.67 1.37 31.72
N SER A 10 -19.07 2.63 31.90
CA SER A 10 -19.60 3.47 30.81
C SER A 10 -18.56 3.78 29.73
N ARG A 11 -17.29 4.03 30.08
CA ARG A 11 -16.20 4.21 29.12
C ARG A 11 -15.89 2.95 28.34
N ASN A 12 -16.01 1.77 28.95
CA ASN A 12 -15.82 0.49 28.25
C ASN A 12 -17.01 0.15 27.34
N LEU A 13 -18.24 0.46 27.74
CA LEU A 13 -19.41 0.32 26.88
C LEU A 13 -19.37 1.29 25.69
N GLN A 14 -19.04 2.56 25.91
CA GLN A 14 -18.89 3.55 24.82
C GLN A 14 -17.75 3.17 23.86
N LYS A 15 -16.61 2.65 24.36
CA LYS A 15 -15.54 2.10 23.51
C LYS A 15 -16.01 0.91 22.67
N ASN A 16 -16.87 0.06 23.19
CA ASN A 16 -17.39 -1.11 22.47
C ASN A 16 -18.45 -0.75 21.43
N ILE A 17 -19.24 0.31 21.64
CA ILE A 17 -20.28 0.75 20.69
C ILE A 17 -19.70 1.64 19.56
N MET A 18 -18.70 2.48 19.85
CA MET A 18 -18.06 3.33 18.82
C MET A 18 -17.11 2.60 17.89
N ARG A 19 -16.53 1.47 18.29
CA ARG A 19 -15.59 0.71 17.47
C ARG A 19 -16.18 0.18 16.16
N PRO A 20 -17.38 -0.40 16.12
CA PRO A 20 -17.92 -0.97 14.87
C PRO A 20 -18.24 0.09 13.80
N LEU A 21 -18.49 1.34 14.16
CA LEU A 21 -18.70 2.43 13.19
C LEU A 21 -17.40 3.16 12.84
N LEU A 22 -16.48 3.32 13.80
CA LEU A 22 -15.24 4.06 13.60
C LEU A 22 -14.26 3.32 12.67
N VAL A 23 -14.18 1.99 12.77
CA VAL A 23 -13.24 1.20 11.97
C VAL A 23 -13.54 1.29 10.46
N PRO A 24 -14.77 1.06 9.99
CA PRO A 24 -15.11 1.22 8.57
C PRO A 24 -14.88 2.65 8.07
N LEU A 25 -15.20 3.66 8.88
CA LEU A 25 -14.98 5.06 8.52
C LEU A 25 -13.48 5.37 8.33
N VAL A 26 -12.63 4.93 9.26
CA VAL A 26 -11.18 5.12 9.17
C VAL A 26 -10.61 4.37 7.96
N LEU A 27 -11.08 3.15 7.68
CA LEU A 27 -10.68 2.40 6.49
C LEU A 27 -11.12 3.10 5.20
N LEU A 28 -12.35 3.63 5.15
CA LEU A 28 -12.84 4.41 4.00
C LEU A 28 -11.97 5.65 3.76
N VAL A 29 -11.65 6.40 4.81
CA VAL A 29 -10.72 7.55 4.73
C VAL A 29 -9.34 7.07 4.23
N GLY A 30 -8.88 5.93 4.71
CA GLY A 30 -7.64 5.30 4.25
C GLY A 30 -7.66 5.02 2.75
N VAL A 31 -8.71 4.36 2.26
CA VAL A 31 -8.88 4.03 0.84
C VAL A 31 -8.91 5.29 -0.02
N VAL A 32 -9.75 6.27 0.32
CA VAL A 32 -9.88 7.52 -0.46
C VAL A 32 -8.55 8.29 -0.50
N ALA A 33 -7.87 8.41 0.64
CA ALA A 33 -6.59 9.10 0.69
C ALA A 33 -5.50 8.36 -0.10
N SER A 34 -5.40 7.03 0.04
CA SER A 34 -4.41 6.22 -0.69
C SER A 34 -4.64 6.23 -2.19
N SER A 35 -5.89 6.25 -2.65
CA SER A 35 -6.22 6.26 -4.09
C SER A 35 -5.68 7.47 -4.85
N THR A 36 -5.36 8.58 -4.17
CA THR A 36 -4.75 9.76 -4.77
C THR A 36 -3.26 9.56 -5.10
N ALA A 37 -2.62 8.53 -4.54
CA ALA A 37 -1.18 8.36 -4.63
C ALA A 37 -0.68 8.20 -6.07
N SER A 38 -1.33 7.36 -6.88
CA SER A 38 -0.93 7.12 -8.27
C SER A 38 -0.96 8.41 -9.11
N ILE A 39 -1.93 9.29 -8.87
CA ILE A 39 -2.04 10.58 -9.55
C ILE A 39 -0.87 11.49 -9.17
N PHE A 40 -0.60 11.65 -7.88
CA PHE A 40 0.51 12.49 -7.41
C PHE A 40 1.87 11.94 -7.85
N ILE A 41 2.02 10.59 -7.90
CA ILE A 41 3.22 9.93 -8.41
C ILE A 41 3.41 10.24 -9.89
N ARG A 42 2.38 10.09 -10.73
CA ARG A 42 2.46 10.42 -12.18
C ARG A 42 2.93 11.84 -12.43
N TYR A 43 2.39 12.81 -11.67
CA TYR A 43 2.85 14.20 -11.79
C TYR A 43 4.29 14.38 -11.29
N ALA A 44 4.70 13.71 -10.21
CA ALA A 44 6.07 13.80 -9.70
C ALA A 44 7.09 13.13 -10.63
N GLN A 45 6.70 12.04 -11.32
CA GLN A 45 7.55 11.32 -12.29
C GLN A 45 7.92 12.13 -13.52
N ASN A 46 7.26 13.26 -13.79
CA ASN A 46 7.68 14.18 -14.86
C ASN A 46 9.04 14.85 -14.59
N ASP A 47 9.51 14.86 -13.34
CA ASP A 47 10.72 15.59 -12.93
C ASP A 47 11.65 14.75 -12.02
N ALA A 48 11.12 13.74 -11.35
CA ALA A 48 11.85 12.96 -10.34
C ALA A 48 11.76 11.45 -10.60
N ALA A 49 12.87 10.74 -10.41
CA ALA A 49 12.91 9.28 -10.47
C ALA A 49 12.08 8.64 -9.34
N SER A 50 11.47 7.49 -9.60
CA SER A 50 10.59 6.76 -8.67
C SER A 50 11.21 6.49 -7.30
N ILE A 51 12.49 6.17 -7.24
CA ILE A 51 13.21 5.95 -5.97
C ILE A 51 13.29 7.23 -5.13
N VAL A 52 13.46 8.38 -5.77
CA VAL A 52 13.50 9.70 -5.11
C VAL A 52 12.11 10.06 -4.58
N ILE A 53 11.05 9.81 -5.36
CA ILE A 53 9.67 10.01 -4.95
C ILE A 53 9.36 9.19 -3.70
N ALA A 54 9.74 7.89 -3.68
CA ALA A 54 9.58 7.01 -2.53
C ALA A 54 10.33 7.53 -1.30
N ALA A 55 11.58 7.98 -1.48
CA ALA A 55 12.40 8.53 -0.40
C ALA A 55 11.79 9.80 0.21
N TYR A 56 11.38 10.76 -0.62
CA TYR A 56 10.76 12.00 -0.15
C TYR A 56 9.42 11.77 0.54
N ARG A 57 8.56 10.92 -0.01
CA ARG A 57 7.28 10.53 0.59
C ARG A 57 7.47 10.06 2.04
N LEU A 58 8.42 9.16 2.27
CA LEU A 58 8.69 8.58 3.57
C LEU A 58 9.45 9.55 4.50
N ALA A 59 10.43 10.28 3.97
CA ALA A 59 11.23 11.21 4.75
C ALA A 59 10.38 12.38 5.28
N ILE A 60 9.58 13.02 4.42
CA ILE A 60 8.69 14.12 4.82
C ILE A 60 7.67 13.63 5.85
N ALA A 61 7.05 12.45 5.63
CA ALA A 61 6.11 11.88 6.59
C ALA A 61 6.75 11.66 7.95
N THR A 62 8.00 11.15 7.98
CA THR A 62 8.76 10.94 9.22
C THR A 62 9.09 12.25 9.92
N VAL A 63 9.54 13.26 9.16
CA VAL A 63 9.86 14.60 9.72
C VAL A 63 8.61 15.25 10.31
N LEU A 64 7.47 15.18 9.64
CA LEU A 64 6.21 15.73 10.13
C LEU A 64 5.70 15.03 11.41
N LEU A 65 5.97 13.72 11.56
CA LEU A 65 5.64 12.96 12.77
C LEU A 65 6.59 13.26 13.94
N SER A 66 7.84 13.63 13.67
CA SER A 66 8.90 13.71 14.66
C SER A 66 8.58 14.60 15.89
N PRO A 67 8.01 15.83 15.75
CA PRO A 67 7.71 16.65 16.92
C PRO A 67 6.63 16.04 17.80
N VAL A 68 5.58 15.47 17.21
CA VAL A 68 4.48 14.84 17.95
C VAL A 68 4.98 13.61 18.70
N VAL A 69 5.79 12.79 18.06
CA VAL A 69 6.33 11.56 18.66
C VAL A 69 7.34 11.90 19.75
N TYR A 70 8.20 12.89 19.53
CA TYR A 70 9.16 13.33 20.54
C TYR A 70 8.47 13.83 21.82
N VAL A 71 7.38 14.59 21.69
CA VAL A 71 6.64 15.12 22.84
C VAL A 71 5.79 14.01 23.50
N ARG A 72 5.05 13.20 22.74
CA ARG A 72 4.03 12.30 23.29
C ARG A 72 4.49 10.86 23.50
N GLN A 73 5.52 10.40 22.77
CA GLN A 73 5.90 8.98 22.71
C GLN A 73 7.38 8.70 23.08
N ARG A 74 8.12 9.70 23.55
CA ARG A 74 9.56 9.57 23.89
C ARG A 74 9.85 8.42 24.86
N ARG A 75 8.96 8.21 25.86
CA ARG A 75 9.15 7.12 26.82
C ARG A 75 8.98 5.75 26.16
N VAL A 76 8.00 5.62 25.28
CA VAL A 76 7.75 4.37 24.53
C VAL A 76 8.92 4.06 23.61
N LEU A 77 9.42 5.05 22.86
CA LEU A 77 10.59 4.88 21.98
C LEU A 77 11.83 4.40 22.75
N ARG A 78 12.10 4.98 23.92
CA ARG A 78 13.24 4.58 24.75
C ARG A 78 13.09 3.21 25.38
N GLY A 79 11.87 2.75 25.56
CA GLY A 79 11.55 1.44 26.12
C GLY A 79 11.39 0.33 25.06
N MET A 80 11.64 0.62 23.78
CA MET A 80 11.55 -0.41 22.73
C MET A 80 12.68 -1.43 22.87
N GLU A 81 12.31 -2.70 22.82
CA GLU A 81 13.23 -3.84 22.85
C GLU A 81 13.98 -3.99 21.52
N SER A 82 15.18 -4.61 21.56
CA SER A 82 15.98 -4.89 20.36
C SER A 82 15.18 -5.65 19.29
N LYS A 83 14.34 -6.59 19.69
CA LYS A 83 13.44 -7.34 18.77
C LYS A 83 12.49 -6.41 18.03
N GLN A 84 11.93 -5.40 18.70
CA GLN A 84 11.01 -4.44 18.08
C GLN A 84 11.73 -3.54 17.07
N TRP A 85 12.99 -3.17 17.33
CA TRP A 85 13.84 -2.43 16.39
C TRP A 85 14.17 -3.26 15.15
N ILE A 86 14.51 -4.55 15.31
CA ILE A 86 14.77 -5.45 14.17
C ILE A 86 13.51 -5.61 13.33
N LEU A 87 12.35 -5.81 13.96
CA LEU A 87 11.07 -5.92 13.25
C LEU A 87 10.69 -4.60 12.56
N ALA A 88 10.99 -3.45 13.18
CA ALA A 88 10.76 -2.15 12.55
C ALA A 88 11.68 -1.93 11.34
N LEU A 89 12.93 -2.34 11.41
CA LEU A 89 13.86 -2.32 10.27
C LEU A 89 13.36 -3.23 9.14
N ALA A 90 12.94 -4.45 9.45
CA ALA A 90 12.36 -5.37 8.46
C ALA A 90 11.08 -4.81 7.84
N ALA A 91 10.14 -4.28 8.64
CA ALA A 91 8.93 -3.65 8.15
C ALA A 91 9.24 -2.41 7.29
N GLY A 92 10.22 -1.61 7.70
CA GLY A 92 10.71 -0.47 6.92
C GLY A 92 11.34 -0.87 5.59
N GLY A 93 12.13 -1.95 5.57
CA GLY A 93 12.69 -2.53 4.36
C GLY A 93 11.59 -3.02 3.40
N PHE A 94 10.62 -3.77 3.90
CA PHE A 94 9.47 -4.21 3.11
C PHE A 94 8.64 -3.03 2.59
N LEU A 95 8.39 -2.00 3.40
CA LEU A 95 7.66 -0.81 2.98
C LEU A 95 8.43 -0.01 1.93
N GLY A 96 9.75 0.16 2.11
CA GLY A 96 10.60 0.81 1.14
C GLY A 96 10.60 0.09 -0.22
N LEU A 97 10.78 -1.22 -0.21
CA LEU A 97 10.71 -2.05 -1.42
C LEU A 97 9.33 -2.03 -2.07
N HIS A 98 8.26 -2.08 -1.26
CA HIS A 98 6.89 -1.92 -1.75
C HIS A 98 6.72 -0.62 -2.54
N PHE A 99 7.11 0.50 -1.98
CA PHE A 99 7.00 1.78 -2.69
C PHE A 99 7.94 1.89 -3.87
N LEU A 100 9.17 1.42 -3.74
CA LEU A 100 10.11 1.44 -4.87
C LEU A 100 9.54 0.70 -6.07
N THR A 101 9.10 -0.54 -5.87
CA THR A 101 8.62 -1.39 -6.96
C THR A 101 7.28 -0.92 -7.51
N TRP A 102 6.34 -0.54 -6.63
CA TRP A 102 5.04 -0.04 -7.07
C TRP A 102 5.13 1.33 -7.77
N ILE A 103 5.89 2.28 -7.22
CA ILE A 103 6.06 3.60 -7.86
C ILE A 103 6.76 3.44 -9.21
N THR A 104 7.79 2.59 -9.30
CA THR A 104 8.47 2.30 -10.56
C THR A 104 7.54 1.61 -11.56
N SER A 105 6.62 0.74 -11.12
CA SER A 105 5.66 0.08 -12.01
C SER A 105 4.83 1.07 -12.82
N LEU A 106 4.48 2.20 -12.22
CA LEU A 106 3.73 3.28 -12.87
C LEU A 106 4.49 3.93 -14.04
N GLU A 107 5.80 3.78 -14.17
CA GLU A 107 6.55 4.24 -15.35
C GLU A 107 6.32 3.35 -16.58
N TYR A 108 5.88 2.10 -16.38
CA TYR A 108 5.86 1.06 -17.42
C TYR A 108 4.47 0.56 -17.77
N THR A 109 3.48 0.70 -16.86
CA THR A 109 2.10 0.24 -17.08
C THR A 109 1.08 1.32 -16.70
N THR A 110 -0.22 1.06 -16.95
CA THR A 110 -1.29 2.01 -16.63
C THR A 110 -1.55 2.10 -15.12
N VAL A 111 -2.19 3.20 -14.67
CA VAL A 111 -2.62 3.31 -13.26
C VAL A 111 -3.56 2.17 -12.89
N ALA A 112 -4.49 1.81 -13.80
CA ALA A 112 -5.43 0.70 -13.57
C ALA A 112 -4.68 -0.62 -13.30
N SER A 113 -3.77 -1.03 -14.19
CA SER A 113 -3.01 -2.28 -14.06
C SER A 113 -2.10 -2.28 -12.84
N SER A 114 -1.29 -1.24 -12.68
CA SER A 114 -0.37 -1.12 -11.54
C SER A 114 -1.11 -1.22 -10.20
N THR A 115 -2.23 -0.48 -10.04
CA THR A 115 -2.97 -0.47 -8.77
C THR A 115 -3.72 -1.77 -8.50
N ILE A 116 -4.24 -2.45 -9.54
CA ILE A 116 -4.89 -3.76 -9.38
C ILE A 116 -3.88 -4.83 -9.02
N PHE A 117 -2.72 -4.88 -9.69
CA PHE A 117 -1.69 -5.88 -9.37
C PHE A 117 -1.12 -5.68 -7.96
N VAL A 118 -0.83 -4.46 -7.54
CA VAL A 118 -0.35 -4.22 -6.17
C VAL A 118 -1.44 -4.52 -5.13
N SER A 119 -2.72 -4.37 -5.46
CA SER A 119 -3.85 -4.70 -4.60
C SER A 119 -4.17 -6.20 -4.53
N SER A 120 -3.41 -7.06 -5.24
CA SER A 120 -3.42 -8.51 -5.00
C SER A 120 -2.72 -8.91 -3.69
N LEU A 121 -2.25 -7.95 -2.90
CA LEU A 121 -1.62 -8.11 -1.60
C LEU A 121 -2.37 -9.06 -0.63
N PRO A 122 -3.72 -9.09 -0.53
CA PRO A 122 -4.43 -10.06 0.31
C PRO A 122 -4.12 -11.52 -0.04
N VAL A 123 -3.89 -11.83 -1.32
CA VAL A 123 -3.49 -13.18 -1.77
C VAL A 123 -2.18 -13.61 -1.12
N PHE A 124 -1.19 -12.71 -1.11
CA PHE A 124 0.11 -12.99 -0.51
C PHE A 124 0.05 -13.03 1.03
N VAL A 125 -0.78 -12.18 1.65
CA VAL A 125 -1.06 -12.26 3.10
C VAL A 125 -1.63 -13.63 3.43
N ALA A 126 -2.59 -14.11 2.68
CA ALA A 126 -3.23 -15.39 2.93
C ALA A 126 -2.28 -16.58 2.71
N LEU A 127 -1.41 -16.52 1.69
CA LEU A 127 -0.37 -17.52 1.45
C LEU A 127 0.67 -17.59 2.58
N LEU A 128 1.04 -16.44 3.12
CA LEU A 128 2.10 -16.32 4.12
C LEU A 128 1.58 -16.46 5.56
N SER A 129 0.28 -16.21 5.81
CA SER A 129 -0.32 -16.31 7.14
C SER A 129 -0.11 -17.64 7.84
N PRO A 130 -0.20 -18.83 7.18
CA PRO A 130 0.07 -20.10 7.82
C PRO A 130 1.50 -20.22 8.36
N LEU A 131 2.46 -19.61 7.65
CA LEU A 131 3.89 -19.69 8.00
C LEU A 131 4.25 -18.79 9.19
N PHE A 132 3.60 -17.62 9.31
CA PHE A 132 3.98 -16.59 10.28
C PHE A 132 2.96 -16.39 11.41
N LEU A 133 1.68 -16.69 11.15
CA LEU A 133 0.59 -16.46 12.10
C LEU A 133 -0.05 -17.75 12.59
N ASN A 134 0.38 -18.94 12.10
CA ASN A 134 -0.22 -20.26 12.38
C ASN A 134 -1.72 -20.33 12.03
N GLU A 135 -2.20 -19.49 11.12
CA GLU A 135 -3.58 -19.50 10.65
C GLU A 135 -3.70 -20.48 9.47
N LYS A 136 -4.63 -21.43 9.54
CA LYS A 136 -4.88 -22.36 8.42
C LYS A 136 -5.77 -21.67 7.39
N PRO A 137 -5.34 -21.61 6.11
CA PRO A 137 -6.15 -21.00 5.06
C PRO A 137 -7.43 -21.81 4.83
N ALA A 138 -8.56 -21.13 4.69
CA ALA A 138 -9.81 -21.79 4.31
C ALA A 138 -9.73 -22.29 2.84
N PRO A 139 -10.41 -23.40 2.47
CA PRO A 139 -10.42 -23.90 1.10
C PRO A 139 -10.86 -22.86 0.04
N VAL A 140 -11.74 -21.95 0.42
CA VAL A 140 -12.20 -20.85 -0.45
C VAL A 140 -11.05 -19.93 -0.90
N LEU A 141 -9.99 -19.83 -0.12
CA LEU A 141 -8.79 -19.08 -0.45
C LEU A 141 -8.17 -19.53 -1.77
N TYR A 142 -8.05 -20.83 -2.00
CA TYR A 142 -7.45 -21.36 -3.25
C TYR A 142 -8.29 -21.00 -4.48
N ALA A 143 -9.63 -21.00 -4.36
CA ALA A 143 -10.52 -20.55 -5.41
C ALA A 143 -10.36 -19.04 -5.67
N GLY A 144 -10.26 -18.23 -4.60
CA GLY A 144 -9.98 -16.80 -4.71
C GLY A 144 -8.64 -16.51 -5.38
N MET A 145 -7.59 -17.25 -5.03
CA MET A 145 -6.27 -17.13 -5.66
C MET A 145 -6.31 -17.47 -7.16
N ALA A 146 -6.97 -18.57 -7.54
CA ALA A 146 -7.11 -18.95 -8.94
C ALA A 146 -7.84 -17.86 -9.73
N LEU A 147 -8.90 -17.28 -9.17
CA LEU A 147 -9.66 -16.18 -9.77
C LEU A 147 -8.82 -14.91 -9.91
N ALA A 148 -8.04 -14.56 -8.89
CA ALA A 148 -7.14 -13.41 -8.92
C ALA A 148 -6.03 -13.57 -9.98
N ILE A 149 -5.45 -14.77 -10.10
CA ILE A 149 -4.45 -15.08 -11.12
C ILE A 149 -5.06 -14.98 -12.52
N LEU A 150 -6.27 -15.55 -12.73
CA LEU A 150 -6.96 -15.45 -14.01
C LEU A 150 -7.24 -13.99 -14.39
N GLY A 151 -7.72 -13.18 -13.46
CA GLY A 151 -7.93 -11.74 -13.65
C GLY A 151 -6.64 -11.01 -14.02
N GLY A 152 -5.53 -11.30 -13.32
CA GLY A 152 -4.23 -10.74 -13.62
C GLY A 152 -3.70 -11.11 -15.02
N VAL A 153 -3.88 -12.35 -15.45
CA VAL A 153 -3.52 -12.79 -16.80
C VAL A 153 -4.32 -12.04 -17.87
N ILE A 154 -5.64 -11.85 -17.68
CA ILE A 154 -6.48 -11.08 -18.60
C ILE A 154 -6.00 -9.62 -18.68
N MET A 155 -5.61 -9.02 -17.57
CA MET A 155 -5.10 -7.66 -17.57
C MET A 155 -3.75 -7.54 -18.28
N ALA A 156 -2.79 -8.42 -17.99
CA ALA A 156 -1.49 -8.43 -18.66
C ALA A 156 -1.63 -8.61 -20.18
N ILE A 157 -2.59 -9.44 -20.63
CA ILE A 157 -2.95 -9.57 -22.04
C ILE A 157 -3.50 -8.24 -22.59
N SER A 158 -4.39 -7.59 -21.86
CA SER A 158 -4.99 -6.32 -22.27
C SER A 158 -3.98 -5.19 -22.42
N ASP A 159 -2.94 -5.16 -21.59
CA ASP A 159 -1.90 -4.13 -21.63
C ASP A 159 -0.93 -4.29 -22.81
N THR A 160 -0.91 -5.49 -23.38
CA THR A 160 0.08 -5.87 -24.41
C THR A 160 -0.56 -6.14 -25.77
N CYS A 161 -1.80 -6.63 -25.78
CA CYS A 161 -2.50 -7.01 -26.99
C CYS A 161 -3.54 -5.95 -27.40
N VAL A 162 -3.67 -5.70 -28.70
CA VAL A 162 -4.67 -4.78 -29.25
C VAL A 162 -5.92 -5.55 -29.62
N VAL A 163 -7.06 -5.12 -29.05
CA VAL A 163 -8.39 -5.66 -29.38
C VAL A 163 -9.16 -4.60 -30.13
N LYS A 164 -9.44 -4.85 -31.42
CA LYS A 164 -10.27 -3.97 -32.27
C LYS A 164 -11.48 -4.78 -32.78
N GLY A 165 -12.63 -4.60 -32.13
CA GLY A 165 -13.84 -5.40 -32.43
C GLY A 165 -13.59 -6.87 -32.15
N VAL A 166 -13.73 -7.72 -33.19
CA VAL A 166 -13.42 -9.16 -33.13
C VAL A 166 -11.99 -9.51 -33.48
N GLN A 167 -11.17 -8.54 -33.86
CA GLN A 167 -9.75 -8.77 -34.17
C GLN A 167 -8.93 -8.67 -32.90
N PHE A 168 -8.24 -9.77 -32.58
CA PHE A 168 -7.30 -9.89 -31.49
C PHE A 168 -5.88 -10.03 -32.05
N SER A 169 -5.04 -9.06 -31.79
CA SER A 169 -3.66 -9.03 -32.28
C SER A 169 -2.70 -8.84 -31.12
N CYS A 170 -1.87 -9.84 -30.87
CA CYS A 170 -0.81 -9.78 -29.88
C CYS A 170 0.55 -9.73 -30.57
N PRO A 171 1.54 -9.08 -29.97
CA PRO A 171 2.92 -9.16 -30.46
C PRO A 171 3.45 -10.60 -30.34
N PRO A 172 4.50 -10.96 -31.12
CA PRO A 172 5.18 -12.25 -30.95
C PRO A 172 5.59 -12.48 -29.50
N TRP A 173 5.62 -13.76 -29.05
CA TRP A 173 5.90 -14.15 -27.68
C TRP A 173 7.13 -13.45 -27.06
N ARG A 174 8.20 -13.31 -27.83
CA ARG A 174 9.40 -12.60 -27.36
C ARG A 174 9.15 -11.14 -27.05
N SER A 175 8.42 -10.44 -27.93
CA SER A 175 8.07 -9.02 -27.70
C SER A 175 7.02 -8.87 -26.60
N PHE A 176 6.14 -9.86 -26.41
CA PHE A 176 5.19 -9.89 -25.30
C PHE A 176 5.94 -9.95 -23.97
N VAL A 177 6.85 -10.91 -23.79
CA VAL A 177 7.61 -11.10 -22.53
C VAL A 177 8.61 -9.97 -22.27
N GLN A 178 9.11 -9.32 -23.31
CA GLN A 178 10.04 -8.19 -23.22
C GLN A 178 9.31 -6.84 -23.20
N GLY A 179 7.98 -6.82 -23.21
CA GLY A 179 7.17 -5.61 -23.19
C GLY A 179 7.30 -4.83 -21.87
N SER A 180 7.33 -3.49 -21.97
CA SER A 180 7.44 -2.62 -20.80
C SER A 180 6.26 -2.78 -19.85
N ALA A 181 5.04 -3.00 -20.35
CA ALA A 181 3.83 -3.18 -19.55
C ALA A 181 3.95 -4.41 -18.65
N LEU A 182 4.36 -5.58 -19.18
CA LEU A 182 4.53 -6.80 -18.39
C LEU A 182 5.62 -6.64 -17.31
N TYR A 183 6.69 -5.89 -17.62
CA TYR A 183 7.70 -5.55 -16.60
C TYR A 183 7.10 -4.68 -15.49
N GLY A 184 6.30 -3.67 -15.82
CA GLY A 184 5.58 -2.84 -14.87
C GLY A 184 4.62 -3.65 -13.99
N ASP A 185 3.84 -4.55 -14.60
CA ASP A 185 2.92 -5.44 -13.88
C ASP A 185 3.67 -6.36 -12.91
N GLY A 186 4.81 -6.92 -13.34
CA GLY A 186 5.70 -7.71 -12.49
C GLY A 186 6.24 -6.92 -11.28
N LEU A 187 6.62 -5.66 -11.48
CA LEU A 187 7.02 -4.76 -10.39
C LEU A 187 5.87 -4.49 -9.42
N ALA A 188 4.64 -4.31 -9.91
CA ALA A 188 3.46 -4.11 -9.08
C ALA A 188 3.14 -5.36 -8.24
N VAL A 189 3.27 -6.57 -8.81
CA VAL A 189 3.15 -7.85 -8.07
C VAL A 189 4.24 -7.96 -6.99
N LEU A 190 5.49 -7.62 -7.30
CA LEU A 190 6.56 -7.57 -6.31
C LEU A 190 6.25 -6.56 -5.19
N GLY A 191 5.62 -5.44 -5.54
CA GLY A 191 5.06 -4.48 -4.60
C GLY A 191 4.00 -5.11 -3.69
N ALA A 192 3.11 -5.96 -4.22
CA ALA A 192 2.11 -6.67 -3.42
C ALA A 192 2.76 -7.65 -2.43
N ILE A 193 3.76 -8.42 -2.86
CA ILE A 193 4.51 -9.37 -2.01
C ILE A 193 5.19 -8.64 -0.86
N THR A 194 5.92 -7.57 -1.17
CA THR A 194 6.64 -6.79 -0.15
C THR A 194 5.68 -6.03 0.76
N GLY A 195 4.58 -5.52 0.22
CA GLY A 195 3.47 -4.94 0.99
C GLY A 195 2.86 -5.95 1.98
N ALA A 196 2.66 -7.21 1.57
CA ALA A 196 2.17 -8.26 2.47
C ALA A 196 3.11 -8.46 3.66
N GLY A 197 4.42 -8.55 3.43
CA GLY A 197 5.42 -8.64 4.50
C GLY A 197 5.34 -7.45 5.47
N TYR A 198 5.23 -6.23 4.94
CA TYR A 198 5.04 -5.02 5.74
C TYR A 198 3.78 -5.08 6.61
N PHE A 199 2.61 -5.43 6.05
CA PHE A 199 1.35 -5.50 6.80
C PHE A 199 1.35 -6.62 7.84
N MET A 200 1.96 -7.76 7.58
CA MET A 200 2.07 -8.87 8.53
C MET A 200 2.92 -8.50 9.75
N ILE A 201 4.11 -7.94 9.52
CA ILE A 201 4.94 -7.42 10.62
C ILE A 201 4.21 -6.28 11.33
N GLY A 202 3.51 -5.43 10.56
CA GLY A 202 2.69 -4.36 11.08
C GLY A 202 1.63 -4.87 12.05
N ARG A 203 0.88 -5.90 11.72
CA ARG A 203 -0.11 -6.51 12.61
C ARG A 203 0.51 -6.97 13.92
N TYR A 204 1.65 -7.67 13.84
CA TYR A 204 2.37 -8.14 15.04
C TYR A 204 2.79 -6.99 15.95
N MET A 205 3.32 -5.91 15.37
CA MET A 205 3.83 -4.76 16.13
C MET A 205 2.72 -3.85 16.65
N ARG A 206 1.65 -3.65 15.87
CA ARG A 206 0.55 -2.73 16.21
C ARG A 206 -0.29 -3.17 17.41
N VAL A 207 -0.34 -4.45 17.69
CA VAL A 207 -0.97 -4.98 18.92
C VAL A 207 -0.17 -4.59 20.16
N ARG A 208 1.14 -4.32 20.01
CA ARG A 208 2.09 -4.06 21.10
C ARG A 208 2.51 -2.61 21.23
N LEU A 209 2.52 -1.87 20.11
CA LEU A 209 3.00 -0.48 20.06
C LEU A 209 1.87 0.49 19.72
N PRO A 210 1.86 1.70 20.31
CA PRO A 210 1.00 2.80 19.87
C PRO A 210 1.22 3.13 18.40
N LEU A 211 0.16 3.57 17.70
CA LEU A 211 0.22 3.91 16.28
C LEU A 211 1.37 4.88 15.95
N LEU A 212 1.42 6.00 16.66
CA LEU A 212 2.41 7.06 16.39
C LEU A 212 3.85 6.55 16.49
N THR A 213 4.15 5.71 17.50
CA THR A 213 5.48 5.10 17.64
C THR A 213 5.78 4.18 16.47
N TYR A 214 4.83 3.30 16.13
CA TYR A 214 4.99 2.32 15.06
C TYR A 214 5.24 2.99 13.71
N ILE A 215 4.35 3.89 13.27
CA ILE A 215 4.49 4.54 11.97
C ILE A 215 5.74 5.42 11.89
N PHE A 216 6.10 6.12 12.96
CA PHE A 216 7.31 6.93 13.00
C PHE A 216 8.58 6.09 12.78
N VAL A 217 8.69 4.98 13.51
CA VAL A 217 9.91 4.13 13.43
C VAL A 217 9.96 3.43 12.08
N VAL A 218 8.85 2.87 11.60
CA VAL A 218 8.81 2.13 10.32
C VAL A 218 8.99 3.06 9.12
N TYR A 219 8.31 4.23 9.10
CA TYR A 219 8.50 5.20 8.03
C TYR A 219 9.93 5.77 8.05
N GLY A 220 10.49 6.01 9.25
CA GLY A 220 11.87 6.46 9.40
C GLY A 220 12.89 5.45 8.90
N MET A 221 12.71 4.15 9.21
CA MET A 221 13.58 3.09 8.70
C MET A 221 13.45 2.95 7.18
N ALA A 222 12.23 2.99 6.65
CA ALA A 222 12.00 2.96 5.21
C ALA A 222 12.63 4.18 4.51
N ALA A 223 12.46 5.38 5.08
CA ALA A 223 13.07 6.59 4.55
C ALA A 223 14.60 6.51 4.52
N LEU A 224 15.21 6.03 5.61
CA LEU A 224 16.67 5.84 5.70
C LEU A 224 17.17 4.89 4.62
N ILE A 225 16.52 3.73 4.47
CA ILE A 225 16.87 2.75 3.43
C ILE A 225 16.76 3.38 2.04
N MET A 226 15.65 4.08 1.75
CA MET A 226 15.44 4.72 0.43
C MET A 226 16.46 5.83 0.18
N LEU A 227 16.78 6.66 1.17
CA LEU A 227 17.79 7.71 1.03
C LEU A 227 19.20 7.13 0.80
N VAL A 228 19.56 6.04 1.48
CA VAL A 228 20.82 5.33 1.22
C VAL A 228 20.83 4.79 -0.22
N MET A 229 19.73 4.18 -0.68
CA MET A 229 19.64 3.69 -2.06
C MET A 229 19.74 4.82 -3.07
N VAL A 230 19.08 5.98 -2.85
CA VAL A 230 19.23 7.17 -3.71
C VAL A 230 20.69 7.63 -3.75
N ALA A 231 21.36 7.70 -2.61
CA ALA A 231 22.77 8.08 -2.55
C ALA A 231 23.68 7.11 -3.34
N MET A 232 23.36 5.82 -3.34
CA MET A 232 24.10 4.81 -4.10
C MET A 232 23.89 4.90 -5.61
N THR A 233 22.74 5.44 -6.07
CA THR A 233 22.46 5.61 -7.50
C THR A 233 23.08 6.86 -8.11
N GLY A 234 23.57 7.78 -7.27
CA GLY A 234 24.08 9.08 -7.73
C GLY A 234 23.01 10.04 -8.25
N LEU A 235 21.72 9.70 -8.10
CA LEU A 235 20.63 10.59 -8.51
C LEU A 235 20.58 11.85 -7.64
N PRO A 236 20.21 13.00 -8.21
CA PRO A 236 20.11 14.24 -7.44
C PRO A 236 19.01 14.14 -6.39
N ILE A 237 19.33 14.54 -5.16
CA ILE A 237 18.35 14.64 -4.07
C ILE A 237 17.65 16.01 -4.09
N LEU A 238 18.29 17.03 -4.63
CA LEU A 238 17.81 18.41 -4.69
C LEU A 238 17.77 18.92 -6.14
N GLY A 239 17.12 20.05 -6.35
CA GLY A 239 17.11 20.73 -7.67
C GLY A 239 15.81 20.50 -8.45
N TYR A 240 14.80 19.86 -7.86
CA TYR A 240 13.49 19.67 -8.46
C TYR A 240 12.66 20.96 -8.49
N SER A 241 11.67 21.00 -9.36
CA SER A 241 10.76 22.13 -9.44
C SER A 241 9.93 22.31 -8.17
N LYS A 242 9.46 23.54 -7.90
CA LYS A 242 8.58 23.79 -6.73
C LYS A 242 7.30 22.95 -6.76
N VAL A 243 6.81 22.66 -7.97
CA VAL A 243 5.62 21.83 -8.19
C VAL A 243 5.91 20.37 -7.79
N THR A 244 7.09 19.84 -8.11
CA THR A 244 7.50 18.49 -7.73
C THR A 244 7.63 18.36 -6.20
N TYR A 245 8.19 19.37 -5.52
CA TYR A 245 8.21 19.37 -4.04
C TYR A 245 6.80 19.43 -3.44
N LEU A 246 5.85 20.10 -4.10
CA LEU A 246 4.44 20.06 -3.68
C LEU A 246 3.87 18.63 -3.81
N TRP A 247 4.16 17.92 -4.90
CA TRP A 247 3.74 16.53 -5.06
C TRP A 247 4.36 15.61 -3.99
N PHE A 248 5.64 15.81 -3.67
CA PHE A 248 6.26 15.08 -2.56
C PHE A 248 5.57 15.33 -1.22
N LEU A 249 5.22 16.57 -0.92
CA LEU A 249 4.48 16.93 0.29
C LEU A 249 3.09 16.31 0.31
N LEU A 250 2.35 16.41 -0.80
CA LEU A 250 1.02 15.81 -0.92
C LEU A 250 1.07 14.29 -0.76
N LEU A 251 2.07 13.61 -1.35
CA LEU A 251 2.31 12.17 -1.17
C LEU A 251 2.60 11.80 0.29
N ALA A 252 3.35 12.63 0.99
CA ALA A 252 3.64 12.41 2.40
C ALA A 252 2.43 12.64 3.31
N VAL A 253 1.61 13.65 3.03
CA VAL A 253 0.48 14.02 3.90
C VAL A 253 -0.74 13.15 3.59
N VAL A 254 -1.19 13.09 2.32
CA VAL A 254 -2.47 12.47 1.99
C VAL A 254 -2.37 10.96 1.95
N PRO A 255 -1.69 10.31 0.99
CA PRO A 255 -1.66 8.85 0.98
C PRO A 255 -0.80 8.23 2.07
N GLN A 256 0.26 8.91 2.58
CA GLN A 256 1.11 8.30 3.60
C GLN A 256 0.58 8.53 5.02
N LEU A 257 0.46 9.79 5.47
CA LEU A 257 0.06 10.08 6.85
C LEU A 257 -1.43 9.86 7.10
N ILE A 258 -2.29 10.08 6.12
CA ILE A 258 -3.73 9.80 6.25
C ILE A 258 -4.00 8.37 5.77
N GLY A 259 -3.70 8.02 4.53
CA GLY A 259 -4.03 6.75 3.91
C GLY A 259 -3.41 5.55 4.63
N HIS A 260 -2.10 5.35 4.49
CA HIS A 260 -1.40 4.23 5.11
C HIS A 260 -1.48 4.20 6.64
N SER A 261 -1.52 5.38 7.30
CA SER A 261 -1.68 5.41 8.75
C SER A 261 -3.06 4.95 9.21
N SER A 262 -4.11 5.15 8.40
CA SER A 262 -5.44 4.60 8.65
C SER A 262 -5.44 3.07 8.63
N PHE A 263 -4.80 2.45 7.63
CA PHE A 263 -4.62 1.00 7.58
C PHE A 263 -3.79 0.50 8.76
N ASN A 264 -2.68 1.17 9.07
CA ASN A 264 -1.86 0.85 10.23
C ASN A 264 -2.62 1.00 11.56
N TRP A 265 -3.51 1.96 11.66
CA TRP A 265 -4.39 2.09 12.82
C TRP A 265 -5.31 0.87 12.92
N ALA A 266 -5.94 0.48 11.83
CA ALA A 266 -6.86 -0.65 11.77
C ALA A 266 -6.17 -1.98 12.12
N LEU A 267 -4.89 -2.18 11.75
CA LEU A 267 -4.09 -3.36 12.15
C LEU A 267 -3.98 -3.53 13.66
N GLY A 268 -4.18 -2.51 14.46
CA GLY A 268 -4.24 -2.61 15.92
C GLY A 268 -5.52 -3.29 16.42
N TYR A 269 -6.56 -3.38 15.60
CA TYR A 269 -7.89 -3.86 15.98
C TYR A 269 -8.37 -5.05 15.16
N LEU A 270 -8.00 -5.13 13.88
CA LEU A 270 -8.47 -6.15 12.93
C LEU A 270 -7.33 -7.09 12.52
N PRO A 271 -7.64 -8.36 12.19
CA PRO A 271 -6.72 -9.23 11.46
C PRO A 271 -6.22 -8.57 10.17
N VAL A 272 -5.01 -8.96 9.75
CA VAL A 272 -4.38 -8.37 8.56
C VAL A 272 -5.21 -8.56 7.29
N SER A 273 -5.85 -9.71 7.12
CA SER A 273 -6.71 -10.03 5.97
C SER A 273 -7.85 -9.02 5.81
N TYR A 274 -8.54 -8.65 6.90
CA TYR A 274 -9.62 -7.66 6.84
C TYR A 274 -9.14 -6.28 6.42
N VAL A 275 -7.96 -5.86 6.89
CA VAL A 275 -7.39 -4.55 6.53
C VAL A 275 -6.99 -4.53 5.06
N THR A 276 -6.39 -5.62 4.57
CA THR A 276 -5.94 -5.72 3.18
C THR A 276 -7.10 -5.89 2.20
N ILE A 277 -8.17 -6.60 2.59
CA ILE A 277 -9.42 -6.67 1.80
C ILE A 277 -10.08 -5.30 1.73
N ALA A 278 -10.14 -4.54 2.82
CA ALA A 278 -10.69 -3.18 2.78
C ALA A 278 -9.92 -2.27 1.81
N ALA A 279 -8.61 -2.46 1.67
CA ALA A 279 -7.78 -1.71 0.73
C ALA A 279 -8.08 -2.02 -0.76
N ILE A 280 -8.84 -3.09 -1.08
CA ILE A 280 -9.24 -3.43 -2.46
C ILE A 280 -10.10 -2.32 -3.11
N GLY A 281 -10.71 -1.45 -2.35
CA GLY A 281 -11.36 -0.24 -2.88
C GLY A 281 -10.41 0.78 -3.52
N GLU A 282 -9.12 0.72 -3.19
CA GLU A 282 -8.10 1.67 -3.67
C GLU A 282 -7.94 1.66 -5.20
N PRO A 283 -7.73 0.52 -5.89
CA PRO A 283 -7.58 0.49 -7.34
C PRO A 283 -8.81 0.98 -8.10
N VAL A 284 -10.01 0.75 -7.58
CA VAL A 284 -11.24 1.24 -8.21
C VAL A 284 -11.27 2.77 -8.20
N ALA A 285 -11.03 3.38 -7.05
CA ALA A 285 -10.99 4.83 -6.92
C ALA A 285 -9.78 5.44 -7.65
N ALA A 286 -8.60 4.80 -7.62
CA ALA A 286 -7.41 5.25 -8.35
C ALA A 286 -7.62 5.23 -9.87
N THR A 287 -8.23 4.17 -10.41
CA THR A 287 -8.58 4.07 -11.84
C THR A 287 -9.58 5.15 -12.25
N ALA A 288 -10.62 5.39 -11.45
CA ALA A 288 -11.57 6.46 -11.70
C ALA A 288 -10.91 7.85 -11.69
N LEU A 289 -10.00 8.10 -10.73
CA LEU A 289 -9.23 9.35 -10.68
C LEU A 289 -8.29 9.47 -11.90
N ALA A 290 -7.62 8.40 -12.30
CA ALA A 290 -6.75 8.39 -13.47
C ALA A 290 -7.55 8.67 -14.76
N TRP A 291 -8.73 8.11 -14.90
CA TRP A 291 -9.60 8.39 -16.03
C TRP A 291 -9.99 9.87 -16.10
N VAL A 292 -10.42 10.45 -14.99
CA VAL A 292 -10.89 11.85 -14.94
C VAL A 292 -9.73 12.85 -15.04
N ILE A 293 -8.60 12.60 -14.38
CA ILE A 293 -7.51 13.59 -14.21
C ILE A 293 -6.40 13.39 -15.23
N LEU A 294 -6.01 12.14 -15.50
CA LEU A 294 -4.91 11.80 -16.41
C LEU A 294 -5.41 11.39 -17.81
N HIS A 295 -6.74 11.29 -18.00
CA HIS A 295 -7.36 10.80 -19.23
C HIS A 295 -6.92 9.37 -19.61
N GLU A 296 -6.50 8.56 -18.63
CA GLU A 296 -6.20 7.14 -18.81
C GLU A 296 -7.51 6.32 -18.75
N SER A 297 -8.12 6.06 -19.93
CA SER A 297 -9.34 5.26 -20.03
C SER A 297 -9.01 3.77 -19.91
N PRO A 298 -9.55 3.03 -18.93
CA PRO A 298 -9.34 1.59 -18.85
C PRO A 298 -10.01 0.88 -20.02
N THR A 299 -9.34 -0.12 -20.59
CA THR A 299 -9.92 -0.98 -21.63
C THR A 299 -10.99 -1.89 -21.03
N TRP A 300 -11.87 -2.43 -21.89
CA TRP A 300 -12.88 -3.39 -21.45
C TRP A 300 -12.26 -4.64 -20.79
N LEU A 301 -11.17 -5.13 -21.34
CA LEU A 301 -10.44 -6.28 -20.76
C LEU A 301 -9.81 -5.94 -19.40
N GLN A 302 -9.29 -4.72 -19.23
CA GLN A 302 -8.81 -4.25 -17.92
C GLN A 302 -9.95 -4.20 -16.89
N ILE A 303 -11.15 -3.76 -17.29
CA ILE A 303 -12.31 -3.74 -16.39
C ILE A 303 -12.68 -5.16 -15.97
N VAL A 304 -12.79 -6.09 -16.92
CA VAL A 304 -13.15 -7.49 -16.63
C VAL A 304 -12.05 -8.19 -15.82
N GLY A 305 -10.81 -8.12 -16.27
CA GLY A 305 -9.67 -8.73 -15.59
C GLY A 305 -9.47 -8.15 -14.18
N GLY A 306 -9.61 -6.82 -14.05
CA GLY A 306 -9.56 -6.13 -12.77
C GLY A 306 -10.66 -6.57 -11.82
N ALA A 307 -11.91 -6.65 -12.29
CA ALA A 307 -13.02 -7.13 -11.47
C ALA A 307 -12.80 -8.56 -10.97
N LEU A 308 -12.29 -9.46 -11.81
CA LEU A 308 -11.94 -10.84 -11.41
C LEU A 308 -10.79 -10.86 -10.38
N CYS A 309 -9.76 -10.04 -10.60
CA CYS A 309 -8.63 -9.94 -9.67
C CYS A 309 -9.07 -9.44 -8.28
N LEU A 310 -9.89 -8.39 -8.25
CA LEU A 310 -10.42 -7.82 -7.00
C LEU A 310 -11.38 -8.79 -6.30
N ALA A 311 -12.28 -9.45 -7.06
CA ALA A 311 -13.15 -10.48 -6.51
C ALA A 311 -12.34 -11.63 -5.91
N GLY A 312 -11.36 -12.17 -6.66
CA GLY A 312 -10.46 -13.21 -6.16
C GLY A 312 -9.71 -12.81 -4.90
N SER A 313 -9.16 -11.59 -4.87
CA SER A 313 -8.45 -11.07 -3.70
C SER A 313 -9.37 -10.86 -2.50
N SER A 314 -10.67 -10.61 -2.69
CA SER A 314 -11.64 -10.45 -1.59
C SER A 314 -12.03 -11.78 -0.92
N TYR A 315 -11.82 -12.91 -1.58
CA TYR A 315 -11.99 -14.26 -1.00
C TYR A 315 -10.73 -14.77 -0.27
N ALA A 316 -9.57 -14.13 -0.47
CA ALA A 316 -8.32 -14.47 0.16
C ALA A 316 -8.18 -13.83 1.56
#